data_6bfba01e17191f08e3066678c0101b1a
#
_entry.id   6bfba01e17191f08e3066678c0101b1a
#
_cell.length_a   1.000
_cell.length_b   1.000
_cell.length_c   1.000
_cell.angle_alpha   90.00
_cell.angle_beta   90.00
_cell.angle_gamma   90.00
#
_symmetry.space_group_name_H-M   'P 1'
#
loop_
_entity.id
_entity.type
_entity.pdbx_description
1 polymer ?
#
loop_
_entity_poly.entity_id
_entity_poly.type
_entity_poly.pdbx_seq_one_letter_code
_entity_poly.pdbx_strand_id
1 'polypeptide(L)'
;MNYTLSYSEGVAGWVSFYSYYPDWMIGMNNYFYTFKGGNIYKHNVNDNRNTFYGIFTQSSIQSVFNNAALENKLFKTINLEGDAPWAVALETDIQVSGFIEQSWFEKKEQSYFAFIRNNAIGELALRSLNGIGRSFQVTGGTTIKFSINPLISLGGIISIGDLLYFFDPPSNTPLLAGKVTAISVDYPNNLNQLTITTVVPGATTVPITTQNPYFLYIKNSVAESHGVLGHYCTFTLTNDSSSKIELFAAEANVMKSFP
;
A
#
# COMPACT_ATOMS: atom_id res chain seq x y z
N MET A 1 10.18 -23.75 6.11
CA MET A 1 9.80 -23.44 4.71
C MET A 1 10.86 -24.08 3.83
N ASN A 2 10.48 -24.81 2.78
CA ASN A 2 11.42 -25.50 1.88
C ASN A 2 11.60 -24.67 0.63
N TYR A 3 12.79 -24.63 0.05
CA TYR A 3 13.08 -23.91 -1.19
C TYR A 3 13.80 -24.79 -2.17
N THR A 4 13.53 -24.61 -3.47
CA THR A 4 14.37 -25.12 -4.53
C THR A 4 15.31 -24.00 -4.97
N LEU A 5 16.60 -24.25 -4.92
CA LEU A 5 17.65 -23.25 -5.16
C LEU A 5 18.48 -23.66 -6.37
N SER A 6 18.99 -22.70 -7.14
CA SER A 6 20.04 -22.92 -8.11
C SER A 6 21.32 -22.20 -7.69
N TYR A 7 22.43 -22.90 -7.82
CA TYR A 7 23.79 -22.39 -7.62
C TYR A 7 24.47 -22.23 -8.98
N SER A 8 25.12 -21.12 -9.22
CA SER A 8 25.92 -20.88 -10.43
C SER A 8 27.40 -20.87 -10.05
N GLU A 9 28.15 -21.79 -10.65
CA GLU A 9 29.62 -21.84 -10.49
C GLU A 9 30.29 -20.61 -11.09
N GLY A 10 29.74 -20.05 -12.19
CA GLY A 10 30.32 -18.89 -12.88
C GLY A 10 30.30 -17.60 -12.06
N VAL A 11 29.30 -17.41 -11.22
CA VAL A 11 29.21 -16.26 -10.28
C VAL A 11 29.49 -16.65 -8.84
N ALA A 12 29.84 -17.93 -8.61
CA ALA A 12 30.11 -18.51 -7.28
C ALA A 12 29.02 -18.17 -6.22
N GLY A 13 27.74 -18.30 -6.60
CA GLY A 13 26.64 -17.89 -5.74
C GLY A 13 25.30 -18.57 -6.03
N TRP A 14 24.38 -18.44 -5.08
CA TRP A 14 22.99 -18.85 -5.21
C TRP A 14 22.23 -17.80 -6.03
N VAL A 15 21.83 -18.16 -7.26
CA VAL A 15 21.28 -17.20 -8.23
C VAL A 15 19.76 -17.18 -8.31
N SER A 16 19.09 -18.22 -7.83
CA SER A 16 17.62 -18.27 -7.90
C SER A 16 17.01 -19.07 -6.77
N PHE A 17 15.82 -18.62 -6.35
CA PHE A 17 14.93 -19.29 -5.42
C PHE A 17 13.63 -19.59 -6.17
N TYR A 18 13.22 -20.84 -6.19
CA TYR A 18 12.03 -21.27 -6.92
C TYR A 18 10.91 -21.69 -5.97
N SER A 19 9.70 -21.45 -6.39
CA SER A 19 8.49 -21.75 -5.61
C SER A 19 8.04 -23.22 -5.69
N TYR A 20 8.72 -24.09 -6.46
CA TYR A 20 8.37 -25.49 -6.61
C TYR A 20 9.26 -26.42 -5.78
N TYR A 21 8.72 -27.59 -5.41
CA TYR A 21 9.42 -28.63 -4.67
C TYR A 21 9.30 -29.97 -5.39
N PRO A 22 10.35 -30.47 -6.03
CA PRO A 22 10.36 -31.79 -6.62
C PRO A 22 10.51 -32.87 -5.54
N ASP A 23 9.94 -34.05 -5.81
CA ASP A 23 10.23 -35.25 -5.05
C ASP A 23 11.62 -35.79 -5.44
N TRP A 24 11.99 -35.63 -6.71
CA TRP A 24 13.31 -35.92 -7.25
C TRP A 24 13.59 -35.06 -8.48
N MET A 25 14.90 -34.90 -8.83
CA MET A 25 15.33 -34.15 -9.99
C MET A 25 16.55 -34.79 -10.67
N ILE A 26 16.63 -34.68 -12.00
CA ILE A 26 17.71 -35.23 -12.80
C ILE A 26 17.92 -34.45 -14.09
N GLY A 27 19.21 -34.28 -14.47
CA GLY A 27 19.60 -33.83 -15.80
C GLY A 27 19.78 -35.05 -16.71
N MET A 28 19.12 -35.08 -17.87
CA MET A 28 19.21 -36.14 -18.84
C MET A 28 19.05 -35.58 -20.26
N ASN A 29 19.93 -35.99 -21.18
CA ASN A 29 19.90 -35.56 -22.59
C ASN A 29 19.87 -34.02 -22.78
N ASN A 30 20.62 -33.28 -22.01
CA ASN A 30 20.66 -31.81 -21.98
C ASN A 30 19.36 -31.16 -21.55
N TYR A 31 18.45 -31.89 -20.93
CA TYR A 31 17.20 -31.38 -20.35
C TYR A 31 17.17 -31.59 -18.84
N PHE A 32 16.48 -30.71 -18.15
CA PHE A 32 16.23 -30.84 -16.74
C PHE A 32 14.82 -31.37 -16.49
N TYR A 33 14.75 -32.46 -15.73
CA TYR A 33 13.48 -33.13 -15.37
C TYR A 33 13.31 -33.13 -13.87
N THR A 34 12.07 -32.96 -13.44
CA THR A 34 11.67 -33.12 -12.04
C THR A 34 10.48 -34.08 -11.94
N PHE A 35 10.39 -34.74 -10.81
CA PHE A 35 9.30 -35.65 -10.48
C PHE A 35 8.48 -35.05 -9.35
N LYS A 36 7.16 -35.07 -9.48
CA LYS A 36 6.25 -34.54 -8.45
C LYS A 36 4.92 -35.28 -8.48
N GLY A 37 4.55 -35.91 -7.33
CA GLY A 37 3.26 -36.61 -7.21
C GLY A 37 3.04 -37.68 -8.29
N GLY A 38 4.07 -38.44 -8.66
CA GLY A 38 4.01 -39.48 -9.69
C GLY A 38 4.07 -38.98 -11.15
N ASN A 39 4.18 -37.67 -11.38
CA ASN A 39 4.31 -37.09 -12.71
C ASN A 39 5.76 -36.68 -13.00
N ILE A 40 6.12 -36.66 -14.29
CA ILE A 40 7.40 -36.18 -14.78
C ILE A 40 7.18 -34.79 -15.45
N TYR A 41 8.01 -33.84 -15.10
CA TYR A 41 7.97 -32.50 -15.67
C TYR A 41 9.31 -32.19 -16.32
N LYS A 42 9.28 -31.76 -17.58
CA LYS A 42 10.44 -31.25 -18.31
C LYS A 42 10.46 -29.72 -18.17
N HIS A 43 11.59 -29.19 -17.72
CA HIS A 43 11.75 -27.73 -17.54
C HIS A 43 12.25 -27.05 -18.82
N ASN A 44 12.04 -25.71 -18.88
CA ASN A 44 12.49 -24.84 -19.98
C ASN A 44 11.97 -25.26 -21.37
N VAL A 45 10.69 -25.65 -21.45
CA VAL A 45 10.04 -26.10 -22.70
C VAL A 45 9.09 -25.07 -23.31
N ASN A 46 8.82 -23.98 -22.60
CA ASN A 46 7.99 -22.85 -23.06
C ASN A 46 8.46 -21.54 -22.43
N ASP A 47 7.89 -20.41 -22.89
CA ASP A 47 8.26 -19.06 -22.44
C ASP A 47 7.49 -18.59 -21.21
N ASN A 48 6.55 -19.40 -20.69
CA ASN A 48 5.82 -19.03 -19.48
C ASN A 48 6.76 -19.02 -18.27
N ARG A 49 6.80 -17.87 -17.62
CA ARG A 49 7.54 -17.68 -16.38
C ARG A 49 6.61 -17.88 -15.17
N ASN A 50 7.20 -18.08 -14.00
CA ASN A 50 6.51 -18.14 -12.71
C ASN A 50 5.44 -19.25 -12.60
N THR A 51 5.40 -20.20 -13.53
CA THR A 51 4.44 -21.31 -13.53
C THR A 51 5.18 -22.64 -13.47
N PHE A 52 5.04 -23.33 -12.35
CA PHE A 52 5.64 -24.64 -12.13
C PHE A 52 4.55 -25.64 -11.74
N TYR A 53 4.56 -26.81 -12.36
CA TYR A 53 3.55 -27.87 -12.14
C TYR A 53 2.10 -27.39 -12.35
N GLY A 54 1.91 -26.40 -13.25
CA GLY A 54 0.59 -25.78 -13.49
C GLY A 54 0.17 -24.76 -12.45
N ILE A 55 1.02 -24.45 -11.45
CA ILE A 55 0.73 -23.47 -10.39
C ILE A 55 1.52 -22.20 -10.68
N PHE A 56 0.83 -21.09 -10.83
CA PHE A 56 1.44 -19.77 -10.94
C PHE A 56 1.83 -19.25 -9.55
N THR A 57 3.00 -18.63 -9.45
CA THR A 57 3.47 -17.94 -8.24
C THR A 57 4.14 -16.63 -8.65
N GLN A 58 3.73 -15.51 -8.07
CA GLN A 58 4.32 -14.20 -8.38
C GLN A 58 5.83 -14.17 -8.07
N SER A 59 6.57 -13.40 -8.84
CA SER A 59 7.97 -13.07 -8.52
C SER A 59 8.02 -12.10 -7.35
N SER A 60 8.98 -12.29 -6.44
CA SER A 60 9.21 -11.35 -5.34
C SER A 60 10.69 -11.13 -5.08
N ILE A 61 11.04 -9.90 -4.74
CA ILE A 61 12.40 -9.50 -4.31
C ILE A 61 12.24 -8.66 -3.04
N GLN A 62 12.95 -9.04 -1.98
CA GLN A 62 13.00 -8.27 -0.76
C GLN A 62 14.42 -7.75 -0.54
N SER A 63 14.54 -6.46 -0.19
CA SER A 63 15.82 -5.83 0.13
C SER A 63 15.60 -4.65 1.07
N VAL A 64 16.67 -3.90 1.37
CA VAL A 64 16.64 -2.81 2.34
C VAL A 64 17.41 -1.59 1.83
N PHE A 65 16.82 -0.41 2.02
CA PHE A 65 17.52 0.87 1.91
C PHE A 65 18.01 1.28 3.30
N ASN A 66 19.31 1.21 3.52
CA ASN A 66 19.92 1.43 4.83
C ASN A 66 21.06 2.45 4.83
N ASN A 67 21.06 3.42 3.92
CA ASN A 67 22.05 4.49 3.93
C ASN A 67 21.82 5.42 5.13
N ALA A 68 22.89 5.79 5.85
CA ALA A 68 22.84 6.66 7.02
C ALA A 68 21.80 6.18 8.07
N ALA A 69 21.96 4.95 8.57
CA ALA A 69 21.01 4.26 9.45
C ALA A 69 20.72 4.96 10.80
N LEU A 70 21.52 5.95 11.19
CA LEU A 70 21.31 6.75 12.41
C LEU A 70 20.46 8.01 12.16
N GLU A 71 20.13 8.29 10.90
CA GLU A 71 19.35 9.47 10.54
C GLU A 71 17.90 9.10 10.28
N ASN A 72 16.97 9.85 10.86
CA ASN A 72 15.57 9.73 10.53
C ASN A 72 15.30 10.33 9.14
N LYS A 73 14.67 9.55 8.27
CA LYS A 73 14.47 9.87 6.85
C LYS A 73 13.04 9.68 6.43
N LEU A 74 12.58 10.55 5.55
CA LEU A 74 11.32 10.38 4.85
C LEU A 74 11.60 9.79 3.46
N PHE A 75 11.20 8.54 3.24
CA PHE A 75 11.24 7.87 1.95
C PHE A 75 10.02 8.32 1.13
N LYS A 76 10.25 8.98 0.00
CA LYS A 76 9.19 9.65 -0.79
C LYS A 76 8.82 8.90 -2.04
N THR A 77 9.80 8.40 -2.77
CA THR A 77 9.60 7.80 -4.08
C THR A 77 10.46 6.58 -4.27
N ILE A 78 10.00 5.69 -5.13
CA ILE A 78 10.80 4.58 -5.66
C ILE A 78 11.00 4.80 -7.15
N ASN A 79 12.20 4.55 -7.60
CA ASN A 79 12.60 4.50 -8.98
C ASN A 79 13.10 3.09 -9.31
N LEU A 80 12.57 2.49 -10.38
CA LEU A 80 12.92 1.15 -10.84
C LEU A 80 13.48 1.24 -12.24
N GLU A 81 14.69 0.73 -12.44
CA GLU A 81 15.25 0.50 -13.77
C GLU A 81 14.92 -0.92 -14.21
N GLY A 82 14.24 -1.08 -15.32
CA GLY A 82 13.79 -2.38 -15.82
C GLY A 82 12.84 -2.27 -16.98
N ASP A 83 12.34 -3.42 -17.44
CA ASP A 83 11.39 -3.50 -18.57
C ASP A 83 9.94 -3.32 -18.14
N ALA A 84 9.63 -3.56 -16.86
CA ALA A 84 8.28 -3.47 -16.32
C ALA A 84 8.26 -2.90 -14.91
N PRO A 85 7.17 -2.23 -14.50
CA PRO A 85 6.98 -1.80 -13.12
C PRO A 85 6.64 -2.98 -12.21
N TRP A 86 6.89 -2.83 -10.91
CA TRP A 86 6.60 -3.79 -9.86
C TRP A 86 5.71 -3.14 -8.80
N ALA A 87 4.81 -3.91 -8.20
CA ALA A 87 4.15 -3.45 -6.99
C ALA A 87 5.14 -3.47 -5.82
N VAL A 88 5.02 -2.51 -4.90
CA VAL A 88 5.97 -2.33 -3.79
C VAL A 88 5.23 -2.29 -2.48
N ALA A 89 5.66 -3.09 -1.51
CA ALA A 89 5.34 -2.93 -0.10
C ALA A 89 6.59 -2.43 0.64
N LEU A 90 6.41 -1.47 1.54
CA LEU A 90 7.50 -0.82 2.26
C LEU A 90 7.22 -0.82 3.76
N GLU A 91 8.23 -1.19 4.54
CA GLU A 91 8.21 -1.19 5.99
C GLU A 91 9.45 -0.50 6.52
N THR A 92 9.28 0.35 7.50
CA THR A 92 10.37 0.96 8.24
C THR A 92 10.29 0.54 9.71
N ASP A 93 11.28 0.92 10.50
CA ASP A 93 11.24 0.75 11.96
C ASP A 93 10.18 1.62 12.66
N ILE A 94 9.61 2.62 11.97
CA ILE A 94 8.60 3.52 12.51
C ILE A 94 7.22 3.25 11.89
N GLN A 95 7.14 2.95 10.59
CA GLN A 95 5.90 2.78 9.82
C GLN A 95 5.92 1.51 8.98
N VAL A 96 4.82 0.76 9.02
CA VAL A 96 4.72 -0.58 8.37
C VAL A 96 3.74 -0.62 7.19
N SER A 97 3.28 0.52 6.71
CA SER A 97 2.14 0.59 5.78
C SER A 97 2.42 1.33 4.47
N GLY A 98 3.68 1.47 4.10
CA GLY A 98 4.07 2.04 2.82
C GLY A 98 3.75 1.09 1.66
N PHE A 99 3.25 1.63 0.55
CA PHE A 99 3.00 0.83 -0.65
C PHE A 99 2.97 1.66 -1.93
N ILE A 100 3.15 0.98 -3.06
CA ILE A 100 2.95 1.51 -4.41
C ILE A 100 2.29 0.41 -5.23
N GLU A 101 1.15 0.69 -5.83
CA GLU A 101 0.56 -0.22 -6.80
C GLU A 101 1.33 -0.19 -8.13
N GLN A 102 1.46 -1.31 -8.79
CA GLN A 102 2.19 -1.44 -10.05
C GLN A 102 1.71 -0.43 -11.12
N SER A 103 0.41 -0.16 -11.18
CA SER A 103 -0.22 0.77 -12.12
C SER A 103 0.10 2.25 -11.87
N TRP A 104 0.67 2.60 -10.71
CA TRP A 104 0.99 4.00 -10.36
C TRP A 104 2.38 4.43 -10.83
N PHE A 105 3.18 3.51 -11.33
CA PHE A 105 4.48 3.84 -11.88
C PHE A 105 4.34 4.52 -13.24
N GLU A 106 4.93 5.69 -13.35
CA GLU A 106 5.07 6.42 -14.61
C GLU A 106 6.43 6.14 -15.22
N LYS A 107 6.45 5.75 -16.50
CA LYS A 107 7.71 5.56 -17.21
C LYS A 107 8.26 6.93 -17.63
N LYS A 108 9.46 7.26 -17.15
CA LYS A 108 10.20 8.47 -17.51
C LYS A 108 11.57 8.03 -18.04
N GLU A 109 11.83 8.29 -19.30
CA GLU A 109 13.01 7.83 -20.01
C GLU A 109 13.12 6.29 -19.95
N GLN A 110 14.07 5.74 -19.22
CA GLN A 110 14.30 4.30 -19.08
C GLN A 110 13.91 3.74 -17.72
N SER A 111 13.38 4.56 -16.82
CA SER A 111 13.01 4.16 -15.47
C SER A 111 11.53 4.37 -15.17
N TYR A 112 11.03 3.59 -14.22
CA TYR A 112 9.68 3.68 -13.69
C TYR A 112 9.71 4.40 -12.34
N PHE A 113 8.99 5.50 -12.23
CA PHE A 113 8.96 6.37 -11.07
C PHE A 113 7.57 6.38 -10.43
N ALA A 114 7.51 6.27 -9.10
CA ALA A 114 6.26 6.43 -8.36
C ALA A 114 6.48 7.00 -6.96
N PHE A 115 5.45 7.69 -6.46
CA PHE A 115 5.42 8.17 -5.08
C PHE A 115 4.94 7.07 -4.13
N ILE A 116 5.63 6.95 -2.99
CA ILE A 116 5.23 6.06 -1.91
C ILE A 116 3.94 6.58 -1.28
N ARG A 117 2.96 5.70 -1.09
CA ARG A 117 1.71 5.94 -0.37
C ARG A 117 1.77 5.26 0.98
N ASN A 118 1.06 5.84 1.93
CA ASN A 118 0.94 5.28 3.27
C ASN A 118 -0.54 5.08 3.58
N ASN A 119 -0.92 3.88 3.99
CA ASN A 119 -2.32 3.48 4.23
C ASN A 119 -2.60 3.11 5.71
N ALA A 120 -1.73 3.47 6.63
CA ALA A 120 -1.91 3.11 8.04
C ALA A 120 -3.09 3.83 8.68
N ILE A 121 -4.15 3.11 8.95
CA ILE A 121 -5.31 3.58 9.70
C ILE A 121 -4.94 3.86 11.17
N GLY A 122 -3.94 3.13 11.72
CA GLY A 122 -3.52 3.21 13.12
C GLY A 122 -2.43 4.24 13.43
N GLU A 123 -1.82 4.87 12.42
CA GLU A 123 -0.66 5.77 12.60
C GLU A 123 -1.07 7.25 12.59
N LEU A 124 -2.14 7.60 13.34
CA LEU A 124 -2.71 8.94 13.34
C LEU A 124 -1.72 10.04 13.77
N ALA A 125 -0.80 9.72 14.67
CA ALA A 125 0.21 10.66 15.16
C ALA A 125 1.20 11.10 14.07
N LEU A 126 1.32 10.32 12.99
CA LEU A 126 2.25 10.57 11.89
C LEU A 126 1.56 11.11 10.64
N ARG A 127 0.25 11.45 10.73
CA ARG A 127 -0.55 11.93 9.60
C ARG A 127 -1.21 13.27 9.91
N SER A 128 -1.42 14.07 8.86
CA SER A 128 -2.13 15.33 8.98
C SER A 128 -3.62 15.09 9.19
N LEU A 129 -4.11 15.47 10.36
CA LEU A 129 -5.52 15.48 10.71
C LEU A 129 -6.13 16.85 10.44
N ASN A 130 -7.18 16.90 9.64
CA ASN A 130 -7.88 18.14 9.29
C ASN A 130 -9.24 18.19 9.99
N GLY A 131 -9.43 19.20 10.84
CA GLY A 131 -10.69 19.39 11.55
C GLY A 131 -11.81 19.87 10.62
N ILE A 132 -13.02 19.36 10.80
CA ILE A 132 -14.24 19.85 10.13
C ILE A 132 -15.05 20.66 11.13
N GLY A 133 -15.45 20.05 12.24
CA GLY A 133 -16.31 20.65 13.23
C GLY A 133 -17.29 19.64 13.86
N ARG A 134 -18.17 20.15 14.72
CA ARG A 134 -19.21 19.31 15.31
C ARG A 134 -20.34 19.06 14.31
N SER A 135 -20.82 17.83 14.23
CA SER A 135 -22.01 17.51 13.42
C SER A 135 -23.24 18.23 13.98
N PHE A 136 -24.19 18.53 13.11
CA PHE A 136 -25.54 18.95 13.50
C PHE A 136 -26.44 17.75 13.75
N GLN A 137 -26.29 16.71 12.93
CA GLN A 137 -27.07 15.48 12.99
C GLN A 137 -26.29 14.32 12.36
N VAL A 138 -26.45 13.13 12.93
CA VAL A 138 -26.00 11.87 12.32
C VAL A 138 -27.23 11.00 12.04
N THR A 139 -27.38 10.53 10.81
CA THR A 139 -28.51 9.69 10.39
C THR A 139 -27.99 8.33 9.91
N GLY A 140 -28.52 7.25 10.50
CA GLY A 140 -28.15 5.88 10.14
C GLY A 140 -26.67 5.54 10.37
N GLY A 141 -25.93 6.36 11.11
CA GLY A 141 -24.48 6.18 11.34
C GLY A 141 -23.60 6.46 10.10
N THR A 142 -24.20 6.78 8.96
CA THR A 142 -23.48 6.93 7.68
C THR A 142 -23.66 8.30 7.03
N THR A 143 -24.69 9.04 7.37
CA THR A 143 -24.92 10.41 6.85
C THR A 143 -24.72 11.42 7.98
N ILE A 144 -23.72 12.28 7.82
CA ILE A 144 -23.31 13.29 8.79
C ILE A 144 -23.65 14.67 8.23
N LYS A 145 -24.54 15.40 8.92
CA LYS A 145 -24.93 16.76 8.56
C LYS A 145 -24.20 17.76 9.43
N PHE A 146 -23.79 18.87 8.82
CA PHE A 146 -23.13 19.98 9.49
C PHE A 146 -24.00 21.24 9.45
N SER A 147 -23.82 22.11 10.44
CA SER A 147 -24.58 23.35 10.56
C SER A 147 -24.33 24.28 9.37
N ILE A 148 -25.34 25.02 9.00
CA ILE A 148 -25.28 26.10 8.01
C ILE A 148 -25.32 27.45 8.70
N ASN A 149 -25.85 27.51 9.93
CA ASN A 149 -25.85 28.74 10.74
C ASN A 149 -25.53 28.40 12.23
N PRO A 150 -24.31 28.68 12.72
CA PRO A 150 -23.14 29.18 11.98
C PRO A 150 -22.65 28.15 10.94
N LEU A 151 -22.13 28.63 9.83
CA LEU A 151 -21.67 27.76 8.76
C LEU A 151 -20.43 26.98 9.17
N ILE A 152 -20.54 25.65 9.13
CA ILE A 152 -19.39 24.74 9.15
C ILE A 152 -19.15 24.30 7.70
N SER A 153 -18.19 24.94 7.04
CA SER A 153 -17.85 24.61 5.65
C SER A 153 -17.20 23.24 5.56
N LEU A 154 -17.73 22.38 4.71
CA LEU A 154 -17.06 21.13 4.35
C LEU A 154 -15.81 21.40 3.50
N GLY A 155 -15.67 22.64 3.00
CA GLY A 155 -14.50 23.12 2.28
C GLY A 155 -14.27 22.45 0.94
N GLY A 156 -13.39 23.04 0.14
CA GLY A 156 -12.95 22.46 -1.13
C GLY A 156 -11.83 21.41 -0.99
N ILE A 157 -11.42 21.10 0.25
CA ILE A 157 -10.26 20.24 0.52
C ILE A 157 -10.66 18.77 0.76
N ILE A 158 -11.80 18.53 1.43
CA ILE A 158 -12.30 17.17 1.63
C ILE A 158 -12.75 16.56 0.29
N SER A 159 -12.45 15.30 0.07
CA SER A 159 -12.71 14.59 -1.19
C SER A 159 -13.35 13.22 -0.94
N ILE A 160 -14.03 12.71 -1.96
CA ILE A 160 -14.47 11.32 -1.95
C ILE A 160 -13.23 10.42 -1.83
N GLY A 161 -13.31 9.43 -0.94
CA GLY A 161 -12.20 8.55 -0.64
C GLY A 161 -11.41 8.90 0.62
N ASP A 162 -11.58 10.11 1.18
CA ASP A 162 -10.93 10.50 2.43
C ASP A 162 -11.46 9.66 3.60
N LEU A 163 -10.60 9.45 4.60
CA LEU A 163 -10.97 8.74 5.83
C LEU A 163 -11.52 9.74 6.85
N LEU A 164 -12.76 9.51 7.28
CA LEU A 164 -13.44 10.34 8.27
C LEU A 164 -13.29 9.73 9.66
N TYR A 165 -12.90 10.56 10.61
CA TYR A 165 -12.77 10.22 12.04
C TYR A 165 -13.69 11.08 12.87
N PHE A 166 -14.01 10.62 14.07
CA PHE A 166 -14.80 11.39 15.06
C PHE A 166 -14.26 11.21 16.47
N PHE A 167 -14.52 12.21 17.29
CA PHE A 167 -14.33 12.13 18.73
C PHE A 167 -15.66 11.86 19.40
N ASP A 168 -15.71 10.79 20.20
CA ASP A 168 -16.84 10.46 21.06
C ASP A 168 -16.38 10.56 22.53
N PRO A 169 -16.76 11.62 23.27
CA PRO A 169 -16.41 11.73 24.68
C PRO A 169 -17.00 10.54 25.49
N PRO A 170 -16.25 9.95 26.44
CA PRO A 170 -15.03 10.50 27.04
C PRO A 170 -13.72 10.09 26.35
N SER A 171 -13.77 9.45 25.19
CA SER A 171 -12.54 9.08 24.48
C SER A 171 -11.77 10.32 23.99
N ASN A 172 -10.48 10.39 24.29
CA ASN A 172 -9.58 11.43 23.79
C ASN A 172 -8.88 11.01 22.50
N THR A 173 -9.20 9.84 21.95
CA THR A 173 -8.61 9.33 20.71
C THR A 173 -9.64 9.35 19.59
N PRO A 174 -9.26 9.81 18.38
CA PRO A 174 -10.15 9.76 17.22
C PRO A 174 -10.48 8.32 16.85
N LEU A 175 -11.77 8.05 16.59
CA LEU A 175 -12.25 6.77 16.09
C LEU A 175 -12.53 6.89 14.59
N LEU A 176 -12.18 5.88 13.82
CA LEU A 176 -12.48 5.84 12.38
C LEU A 176 -13.99 5.65 12.19
N ALA A 177 -14.64 6.64 11.56
CA ALA A 177 -16.05 6.55 11.17
C ALA A 177 -16.24 5.74 9.88
N GLY A 178 -15.35 5.94 8.92
CA GLY A 178 -15.44 5.29 7.61
C GLY A 178 -14.77 6.11 6.51
N LYS A 179 -15.07 5.74 5.27
CA LYS A 179 -14.54 6.38 4.06
C LYS A 179 -15.62 7.24 3.41
N VAL A 180 -15.30 8.48 3.05
CA VAL A 180 -16.23 9.41 2.38
C VAL A 180 -16.59 8.86 1.01
N THR A 181 -17.90 8.71 0.75
CA THR A 181 -18.45 8.24 -0.54
C THR A 181 -19.21 9.30 -1.30
N ALA A 182 -19.77 10.30 -0.57
CA ALA A 182 -20.43 11.44 -1.21
C ALA A 182 -20.30 12.71 -0.36
N ILE A 183 -20.26 13.84 -1.04
CA ILE A 183 -20.27 15.18 -0.45
C ILE A 183 -21.43 15.92 -1.09
N SER A 184 -22.39 16.39 -0.28
CA SER A 184 -23.58 17.09 -0.76
C SER A 184 -23.66 18.46 -0.09
N VAL A 185 -23.43 19.51 -0.84
CA VAL A 185 -23.43 20.89 -0.36
C VAL A 185 -24.37 21.73 -1.22
N ASP A 186 -25.44 22.23 -0.63
CA ASP A 186 -26.39 23.16 -1.24
C ASP A 186 -26.98 24.04 -0.12
N TYR A 187 -26.28 25.08 0.24
CA TYR A 187 -26.64 25.93 1.39
C TYR A 187 -28.02 26.58 1.26
N PRO A 188 -28.46 27.09 0.08
CA PRO A 188 -29.81 27.59 -0.10
C PRO A 188 -30.90 26.59 0.25
N ASN A 189 -30.66 25.30 0.01
CA ASN A 189 -31.60 24.22 0.31
C ASN A 189 -31.32 23.51 1.66
N ASN A 190 -30.54 24.12 2.53
CA ASN A 190 -30.15 23.57 3.84
C ASN A 190 -29.45 22.21 3.75
N LEU A 191 -28.68 21.99 2.70
CA LEU A 191 -27.91 20.77 2.50
C LEU A 191 -26.43 21.02 2.75
N ASN A 192 -25.86 20.36 3.75
CA ASN A 192 -24.43 20.42 4.09
C ASN A 192 -24.07 19.11 4.79
N GLN A 193 -23.76 18.08 4.00
CA GLN A 193 -23.58 16.72 4.54
C GLN A 193 -22.51 15.90 3.83
N LEU A 194 -21.95 14.95 4.59
CA LEU A 194 -21.10 13.87 4.12
C LEU A 194 -21.83 12.54 4.22
N THR A 195 -21.61 11.67 3.24
CA THR A 195 -22.01 10.26 3.32
C THR A 195 -20.75 9.40 3.35
N ILE A 196 -20.73 8.40 4.22
CA ILE A 196 -19.60 7.49 4.41
C ILE A 196 -20.02 6.04 4.21
N THR A 197 -19.06 5.19 3.85
CA THR A 197 -19.17 3.75 4.01
C THR A 197 -18.42 3.30 5.24
N THR A 198 -19.03 2.42 6.02
CA THR A 198 -18.40 1.77 7.18
C THR A 198 -17.71 0.46 6.83
N VAL A 199 -17.73 0.06 5.56
CA VAL A 199 -17.03 -1.13 5.04
C VAL A 199 -15.53 -0.79 4.87
N VAL A 200 -14.90 -0.46 5.99
CA VAL A 200 -13.46 -0.16 6.07
C VAL A 200 -12.93 -0.87 7.33
N PRO A 201 -11.82 -1.62 7.25
CA PRO A 201 -11.25 -2.27 8.42
C PRO A 201 -10.99 -1.27 9.55
N GLY A 202 -11.46 -1.58 10.76
CA GLY A 202 -11.32 -0.72 11.94
C GLY A 202 -12.34 0.42 12.04
N ALA A 203 -13.31 0.53 11.13
CA ALA A 203 -14.38 1.53 11.24
C ALA A 203 -15.30 1.20 12.43
N THR A 204 -15.66 2.25 13.16
CA THR A 204 -16.58 2.23 14.30
C THR A 204 -17.85 2.96 13.92
N THR A 205 -19.02 2.38 14.23
CA THR A 205 -20.29 3.04 13.97
C THR A 205 -20.37 4.39 14.69
N VAL A 206 -20.67 5.44 13.95
CA VAL A 206 -20.85 6.77 14.54
C VAL A 206 -22.12 6.76 15.41
N PRO A 207 -22.01 7.08 16.70
CA PRO A 207 -23.19 7.06 17.58
C PRO A 207 -24.22 8.11 17.16
N ILE A 208 -25.48 7.73 17.19
CA ILE A 208 -26.62 8.64 17.03
C ILE A 208 -26.96 9.18 18.42
N THR A 209 -26.16 10.14 18.89
CA THR A 209 -26.29 10.70 20.23
C THR A 209 -26.82 12.12 20.19
N THR A 210 -27.36 12.58 21.35
CA THR A 210 -27.70 13.97 21.56
C THR A 210 -26.49 14.91 21.65
N GLN A 211 -25.32 14.36 21.86
CA GLN A 211 -24.04 15.10 21.84
C GLN A 211 -23.42 14.91 20.47
N ASN A 212 -23.50 15.94 19.65
CA ASN A 212 -22.95 15.94 18.30
C ASN A 212 -21.44 15.76 18.29
N PRO A 213 -20.90 14.63 17.79
CA PRO A 213 -19.46 14.38 17.78
C PRO A 213 -18.72 15.38 16.90
N TYR A 214 -17.45 15.62 17.24
CA TYR A 214 -16.56 16.42 16.41
C TYR A 214 -15.91 15.54 15.34
N PHE A 215 -15.95 15.99 14.09
CA PHE A 215 -15.39 15.28 12.95
C PHE A 215 -14.11 15.90 12.46
N LEU A 216 -13.23 15.03 11.97
CA LEU A 216 -11.98 15.36 11.32
C LEU A 216 -11.71 14.31 10.21
N TYR A 217 -10.84 14.64 9.29
CA TYR A 217 -10.52 13.73 8.19
C TYR A 217 -9.03 13.68 7.89
N ILE A 218 -8.62 12.59 7.25
CA ILE A 218 -7.31 12.38 6.67
C ILE A 218 -7.51 12.18 5.18
N LYS A 219 -6.68 12.86 4.37
CA LYS A 219 -6.69 12.68 2.91
C LYS A 219 -6.41 11.22 2.55
N ASN A 220 -7.09 10.74 1.51
CA ASN A 220 -6.83 9.41 1.01
C ASN A 220 -5.40 9.28 0.45
N SER A 221 -4.84 8.09 0.52
CA SER A 221 -3.46 7.80 0.11
C SER A 221 -3.20 8.00 -1.38
N VAL A 222 -4.25 8.04 -2.21
CA VAL A 222 -4.15 8.30 -3.65
C VAL A 222 -3.99 9.80 -3.92
N ALA A 223 -4.68 10.66 -3.14
CA ALA A 223 -4.62 12.11 -3.31
C ALA A 223 -3.35 12.73 -2.73
N GLU A 224 -2.83 12.17 -1.63
CA GLU A 224 -1.64 12.67 -0.97
C GLU A 224 -0.59 11.58 -0.76
N SER A 225 0.62 11.83 -1.28
CA SER A 225 1.79 11.00 -1.03
C SER A 225 2.50 11.51 0.21
N HIS A 226 2.34 10.83 1.34
CA HIS A 226 3.03 11.18 2.59
C HIS A 226 4.42 10.56 2.69
N GLY A 227 4.71 9.52 1.89
CA GLY A 227 5.90 8.71 2.05
C GLY A 227 5.86 7.87 3.33
N VAL A 228 7.00 7.30 3.73
CA VAL A 228 7.17 6.59 4.99
C VAL A 228 8.40 7.11 5.73
N LEU A 229 8.25 7.27 7.05
CA LEU A 229 9.28 7.77 7.94
C LEU A 229 10.03 6.61 8.59
N GLY A 230 11.37 6.69 8.69
CA GLY A 230 12.17 5.70 9.40
C GLY A 230 13.67 5.88 9.21
N HIS A 231 14.44 5.07 9.93
CA HIS A 231 15.90 5.06 9.83
C HIS A 231 16.39 4.20 8.68
N TYR A 232 15.67 3.13 8.37
CA TYR A 232 15.87 2.26 7.21
C TYR A 232 14.51 1.87 6.62
N CYS A 233 14.49 1.36 5.41
CA CYS A 233 13.27 0.92 4.77
C CYS A 233 13.49 -0.44 4.11
N THR A 234 12.81 -1.47 4.62
CA THR A 234 12.69 -2.75 3.95
C THR A 234 11.62 -2.64 2.87
N PHE A 235 11.93 -3.06 1.67
CA PHE A 235 10.98 -3.08 0.58
C PHE A 235 10.84 -4.48 -0.01
N THR A 236 9.63 -4.81 -0.42
CA THR A 236 9.31 -6.03 -1.15
C THR A 236 8.67 -5.65 -2.47
N LEU A 237 9.35 -5.99 -3.55
CA LEU A 237 8.85 -5.85 -4.93
C LEU A 237 8.13 -7.13 -5.31
N THR A 238 6.95 -7.02 -5.93
CA THR A 238 6.19 -8.15 -6.45
C THR A 238 5.74 -7.91 -7.88
N ASN A 239 5.77 -8.97 -8.71
CA ASN A 239 5.31 -8.92 -10.09
C ASN A 239 4.62 -10.22 -10.47
N ASP A 240 3.49 -10.12 -11.16
CA ASP A 240 2.61 -11.21 -11.56
C ASP A 240 2.72 -11.56 -13.06
N SER A 241 3.72 -11.03 -13.77
CA SER A 241 3.93 -11.35 -15.17
C SER A 241 4.30 -12.81 -15.39
N SER A 242 3.67 -13.44 -16.34
CA SER A 242 4.08 -14.75 -16.90
C SER A 242 5.10 -14.62 -18.03
N SER A 243 5.41 -13.42 -18.48
CA SER A 243 6.45 -13.13 -19.47
C SER A 243 7.79 -12.86 -18.79
N LYS A 244 8.88 -12.92 -19.57
CA LYS A 244 10.19 -12.50 -19.10
C LYS A 244 10.15 -11.01 -18.78
N ILE A 245 10.60 -10.65 -17.57
CA ILE A 245 10.85 -9.27 -17.16
C ILE A 245 12.23 -9.20 -16.48
N GLU A 246 12.87 -8.06 -16.61
CA GLU A 246 14.18 -7.78 -16.02
C GLU A 246 14.09 -6.53 -15.14
N LEU A 247 14.65 -6.61 -13.94
CA LEU A 247 14.83 -5.50 -13.02
C LEU A 247 16.34 -5.32 -12.81
N PHE A 248 16.86 -4.15 -13.13
CA PHE A 248 18.29 -3.85 -13.06
C PHE A 248 18.65 -3.12 -11.77
N ALA A 249 17.82 -2.16 -11.37
CA ALA A 249 18.05 -1.40 -10.15
C ALA A 249 16.73 -0.97 -9.48
N ALA A 250 16.80 -0.78 -8.17
CA ALA A 250 15.75 -0.13 -7.38
C ALA A 250 16.42 0.94 -6.52
N GLU A 251 15.89 2.16 -6.59
CA GLU A 251 16.38 3.32 -5.87
C GLU A 251 15.24 3.98 -5.08
N ALA A 252 15.57 4.54 -3.93
CA ALA A 252 14.64 5.35 -3.16
C ALA A 252 15.14 6.80 -3.08
N ASN A 253 14.25 7.76 -3.33
CA ASN A 253 14.53 9.16 -3.04
C ASN A 253 14.11 9.47 -1.61
N VAL A 254 15.05 9.94 -0.83
CA VAL A 254 14.87 10.19 0.61
C VAL A 254 15.19 11.63 0.97
N MET A 255 14.46 12.16 1.95
CA MET A 255 14.75 13.44 2.56
C MET A 255 15.08 13.22 4.04
N LYS A 256 16.10 13.91 4.52
CA LYS A 256 16.38 13.94 5.95
C LYS A 256 15.21 14.59 6.68
N SER A 257 14.67 13.90 7.66
CA SER A 257 13.65 14.45 8.55
C SER A 257 14.35 15.10 9.74
N PHE A 258 14.05 16.37 9.95
CA PHE A 258 14.45 17.07 11.16
C PHE A 258 13.26 17.06 12.12
N PRO A 259 13.43 16.62 13.38
CA PRO A 259 12.38 16.69 14.37
C PRO A 259 12.00 18.13 14.72
#